data_aaebfd0fb8946b19327432e612f3714b
#
_entry.id   aaebfd0fb8946b19327432e612f3714b
#
_cell.length_a   1.000
_cell.length_b   1.000
_cell.length_c   1.000
_cell.angle_alpha   90.00
_cell.angle_beta   90.00
_cell.angle_gamma   90.00
#
_symmetry.space_group_name_H-M   'P 1'
#
loop_
_entity.id
_entity.type
_entity.pdbx_description
1 polymer ?
#
loop_
_entity_poly.entity_id
_entity_poly.type
_entity_poly.pdbx_seq_one_letter_code
_entity_poly.pdbx_strand_id
1 'polypeptide(L)' 'EDLIIFINGQNVSVIVKSDKLEEKEIAQIQNIVTRELGVKIENINISNK' A
#
# COMPACT_ATOMS: atom_id res chain seq x y z
N GLU A 1 14.23 2.66 -1.68
CA GLU A 1 13.13 2.99 -0.77
C GLU A 1 12.58 1.71 -0.16
N ASP A 2 12.15 1.77 1.09
CA ASP A 2 11.70 0.61 1.83
C ASP A 2 10.19 0.58 1.94
N LEU A 3 9.67 -0.62 1.93
CA LEU A 3 8.25 -0.85 2.11
C LEU A 3 8.03 -1.76 3.31
N ILE A 4 7.04 -1.39 4.12
CA ILE A 4 6.59 -2.25 5.21
C ILE A 4 5.11 -2.50 4.99
N ILE A 5 4.72 -3.77 5.01
CA ILE A 5 3.33 -4.15 4.77
C ILE A 5 2.81 -4.88 6.00
N PHE A 6 1.70 -4.40 6.54
CA PHE A 6 1.00 -5.05 7.63
C PHE A 6 -0.33 -5.56 7.13
N ILE A 7 -0.63 -6.81 7.42
CA ILE A 7 -1.89 -7.42 7.03
C ILE A 7 -2.65 -7.78 8.30
N ASN A 8 -3.89 -7.29 8.39
CA ASN A 8 -4.74 -7.58 9.54
C ASN A 8 -6.13 -7.92 9.03
N GLY A 9 -6.41 -9.22 8.95
CA GLY A 9 -7.67 -9.67 8.36
C GLY A 9 -7.73 -9.30 6.90
N GLN A 10 -8.73 -8.50 6.53
CA GLN A 10 -8.87 -8.02 5.17
C GLN A 10 -8.29 -6.62 4.97
N ASN A 11 -7.69 -6.07 6.01
CA ASN A 11 -7.11 -4.74 5.95
C ASN A 11 -5.61 -4.83 5.74
N VAL A 12 -5.10 -3.95 4.88
CA VAL A 12 -3.68 -3.92 4.56
C VAL A 12 -3.17 -2.50 4.76
N SER A 13 -2.09 -2.38 5.50
CA SER A 13 -1.42 -1.10 5.70
C SER A 13 -0.04 -1.16 5.06
N VAL A 14 0.24 -0.21 4.18
CA VAL A 14 1.53 -0.13 3.51
C VAL A 14 2.21 1.16 3.93
N ILE A 15 3.40 1.04 4.48
CA ILE A 15 4.19 2.18 4.88
C ILE A 15 5.39 2.27 3.94
N VAL A 16 5.49 3.40 3.24
CA VAL A 16 6.58 3.63 2.31
C VAL A 16 7.56 4.60 2.96
N LYS A 17 8.81 4.17 3.08
CA LYS A 17 9.85 5.04 3.62
C LYS A 17 10.46 5.83 2.47
N SER A 18 9.87 6.99 2.23
CA SER A 18 10.29 7.86 1.14
C SER A 18 10.00 9.29 1.55
N ASP A 19 10.83 10.20 1.09
CA ASP A 19 10.63 11.62 1.38
C ASP A 19 9.37 12.14 0.73
N LYS A 20 9.00 11.55 -0.39
CA LYS A 20 7.85 12.03 -1.14
C LYS A 20 7.15 10.85 -1.80
N LEU A 21 5.85 10.75 -1.58
CA LEU A 21 5.04 9.68 -2.17
C LEU A 21 4.13 10.30 -3.23
N GLU A 22 4.39 9.98 -4.47
CA GLU A 22 3.61 10.52 -5.57
C GLU A 22 2.35 9.69 -5.82
N GLU A 23 1.34 10.34 -6.43
CA GLU A 23 0.07 9.68 -6.68
C GLU A 23 0.21 8.44 -7.55
N LYS A 24 1.08 8.50 -8.55
CA LYS A 24 1.28 7.35 -9.43
C LYS A 24 1.89 6.18 -8.69
N GLU A 25 2.71 6.46 -7.69
CA GLU A 25 3.28 5.39 -6.88
C GLU A 25 2.23 4.75 -6.00
N ILE A 26 1.35 5.58 -5.44
CA ILE A 26 0.24 5.06 -4.64
C ILE A 26 -0.64 4.16 -5.48
N ALA A 27 -0.97 4.59 -6.69
CA ALA A 27 -1.80 3.78 -7.59
C ALA A 27 -1.14 2.46 -7.94
N GLN A 28 0.17 2.47 -8.17
CA GLN A 28 0.90 1.24 -8.48
C GLN A 28 0.88 0.28 -7.30
N ILE A 29 1.11 0.81 -6.09
CA ILE A 29 1.10 -0.03 -4.89
C ILE A 29 -0.29 -0.62 -4.67
N GLN A 30 -1.33 0.19 -4.83
CA GLN A 30 -2.70 -0.30 -4.69
C GLN A 30 -3.00 -1.42 -5.66
N ASN A 31 -2.59 -1.25 -6.92
CA ASN A 31 -2.83 -2.28 -7.94
C ASN A 31 -2.11 -3.57 -7.62
N ILE A 32 -0.87 -3.47 -7.18
CA ILE A 32 -0.08 -4.65 -6.86
C ILE A 32 -0.70 -5.39 -5.68
N VAL A 33 -1.01 -4.66 -4.61
CA VAL A 33 -1.56 -5.27 -3.41
C VAL A 33 -2.93 -5.90 -3.70
N THR A 34 -3.77 -5.20 -4.44
CA THR A 34 -5.08 -5.72 -4.81
C THR A 34 -4.96 -7.01 -5.60
N ARG A 35 -4.04 -7.03 -6.55
CA ARG A 35 -3.86 -8.19 -7.43
C ARG A 35 -3.27 -9.39 -6.68
N GLU A 36 -2.25 -9.12 -5.86
CA GLU A 36 -1.53 -10.20 -5.20
C GLU A 36 -2.28 -10.77 -4.00
N LEU A 37 -2.96 -9.91 -3.24
CA LEU A 37 -3.63 -10.33 -2.03
C LEU A 37 -5.13 -10.48 -2.19
N GLY A 38 -5.70 -9.97 -3.27
CA GLY A 38 -7.12 -10.07 -3.50
C GLY A 38 -7.97 -9.25 -2.56
N VAL A 39 -7.42 -8.20 -1.98
CA VAL A 39 -8.17 -7.31 -1.09
C VAL A 39 -8.71 -6.14 -1.87
N LYS A 40 -9.77 -5.53 -1.33
CA LYS A 40 -10.37 -4.37 -1.96
C LYS A 40 -9.53 -3.12 -1.72
N ILE A 41 -9.51 -2.22 -2.69
CA ILE A 41 -8.74 -0.98 -2.57
C ILE A 41 -9.15 -0.19 -1.33
N GLU A 42 -10.43 -0.19 -1.00
CA GLU A 42 -10.92 0.56 0.17
C GLU A 42 -10.35 0.03 1.49
N ASN A 43 -9.81 -1.19 1.47
CA ASN A 43 -9.21 -1.78 2.66
C ASN A 43 -7.69 -1.60 2.70
N ILE A 44 -7.15 -0.83 1.77
CA ILE A 44 -5.70 -0.61 1.70
C ILE A 44 -5.39 0.80 2.15
N ASN A 45 -4.53 0.91 3.16
CA ASN A 45 -4.02 2.20 3.63
C ASN A 45 -2.57 2.34 3.23
N ILE A 46 -2.24 3.43 2.58
CA ILE A 46 -0.88 3.71 2.17
C ILE A 46 -0.45 5.02 2.80
N SER A 47 0.68 4.99 3.48
CA SER A 47 1.22 6.19 4.07
C SER A 47 2.73 6.22 3.87
N ASN A 48 3.31 7.40 3.97
CA ASN A 48 4.75 7.53 3.91
C ASN A 48 5.28 8.05 5.23
N LYS A 49 6.54 7.77 5.44
CA LYS A 49 7.16 8.12 6.71
C LYS A 49 8.41 8.90 6.53
#